data_ab725604525676a26854fe78ad3380c7
#
_entry.id   ab725604525676a26854fe78ad3380c7
#
_cell.length_a   1.000
_cell.length_b   1.000
_cell.length_c   1.000
_cell.angle_alpha   90.00
_cell.angle_beta   90.00
_cell.angle_gamma   90.00
#
_symmetry.space_group_name_H-M   'P 1'
#
loop_
_entity.id
_entity.type
_entity.pdbx_description
1 polymer ?
#
loop_
_entity_poly.entity_id
_entity_poly.type
_entity_poly.pdbx_seq_one_letter_code
_entity_poly.pdbx_strand_id
1 'polypeptide(L)'
;MRGFNWFKAGLLALGLACALAPGLSAQVTGLYYHEEEKDGRIYVFNTPEVLEQWKASGDMGKSVTLVGRGPNGETVVAENETAADLYFFKHNLPGYDRPTPKVAPPAFNVTWKDGKTTITTKQAELVISNRMQIRMTDEDREVEPAGDPNRTSFTIRRMRTKFDGWAFNKDFTYELQFDTAQQTNLLQDADVNYDFTKGKKSFMLKAGQFKVPFGRQQLTSSGSQQFVDRSTVSDTFARGRDIGVQLWGTPNNSTIDWRVGIFNGNGRTVTRNDNDDLQLNARLTWQPFGDVKYSEGDFESTTKPLFAVAASYESNEFPIAAAGSTPAHADDRSIVEGDAVFKFKGFSAFYDLYKRKHDRTVNLSDFDDEGFNLQLAYFILAQKFEVALRFSEFDPNSDVNNNEREERGLALSYYFNKHNSKLQADFRQLENNATKTTDKELRIQYQLIF
;
A
#
# COMPACT_ATOMS: atom_id res chain seq x y z
N MET A 1 27.17 -10.31 28.59
CA MET A 1 25.71 -10.33 28.38
C MET A 1 25.10 -9.21 29.21
N ARG A 2 24.85 -8.06 28.64
CA ARG A 2 24.07 -6.97 29.25
C ARG A 2 23.01 -6.56 28.26
N GLY A 3 21.75 -6.89 28.56
CA GLY A 3 20.61 -6.52 27.78
C GLY A 3 20.37 -5.02 27.82
N PHE A 4 20.36 -4.40 26.68
CA PHE A 4 20.05 -2.99 26.49
C PHE A 4 18.53 -2.82 26.38
N ASN A 5 17.96 -2.13 27.31
CA ASN A 5 16.52 -2.00 27.51
C ASN A 5 15.98 -0.86 26.63
N TRP A 6 15.48 -1.17 25.44
CA TRP A 6 14.96 -0.22 24.45
C TRP A 6 13.69 0.55 24.89
N PHE A 7 13.04 0.10 25.95
CA PHE A 7 11.82 0.75 26.47
C PHE A 7 12.08 2.08 27.19
N LYS A 8 13.32 2.34 27.64
CA LYS A 8 13.66 3.59 28.33
C LYS A 8 14.06 4.73 27.37
N ALA A 9 14.46 4.41 26.14
CA ALA A 9 14.86 5.42 25.16
C ALA A 9 13.66 6.13 24.49
N GLY A 10 12.53 5.45 24.33
CA GLY A 10 11.31 6.03 23.73
C GLY A 10 10.61 7.05 24.64
N LEU A 11 10.69 6.88 25.95
CA LEU A 11 10.11 7.83 26.91
C LEU A 11 10.96 9.09 27.12
N LEU A 12 12.28 9.01 26.89
CA LEU A 12 13.15 10.19 26.96
C LEU A 12 13.01 11.11 25.73
N ALA A 13 12.69 10.57 24.55
CA ALA A 13 12.50 11.37 23.34
C ALA A 13 11.18 12.16 23.37
N LEU A 14 10.12 11.63 24.00
CA LEU A 14 8.87 12.39 24.21
C LEU A 14 9.01 13.44 25.32
N GLY A 15 9.85 13.22 26.31
CA GLY A 15 10.12 14.18 27.37
C GLY A 15 10.98 15.37 26.92
N LEU A 16 11.87 15.19 25.94
CA LEU A 16 12.72 16.29 25.45
C LEU A 16 12.00 17.21 24.44
N ALA A 17 10.98 16.73 23.75
CA ALA A 17 10.20 17.57 22.84
C ALA A 17 9.30 18.59 23.57
N CYS A 18 8.95 18.33 24.85
CA CYS A 18 8.23 19.28 25.70
C CYS A 18 9.14 20.29 26.42
N ALA A 19 10.46 20.08 26.41
CA ALA A 19 11.41 20.94 27.15
C ALA A 19 12.06 22.05 26.31
N LEU A 20 11.76 22.15 25.00
CA LEU A 20 12.31 23.15 24.08
C LEU A 20 11.27 24.15 23.53
N ALA A 21 10.08 24.23 24.14
CA ALA A 21 9.23 25.37 23.92
C ALA A 21 9.82 26.57 24.72
N PRO A 22 10.08 27.74 24.09
CA PRO A 22 10.55 28.91 24.83
C PRO A 22 9.50 29.24 25.88
N GLY A 23 9.97 29.41 27.12
CA GLY A 23 9.15 29.56 28.31
C GLY A 23 8.08 30.65 28.17
N LEU A 24 6.86 30.23 27.95
CA LEU A 24 5.72 30.93 28.48
C LEU A 24 5.74 30.68 29.97
N SER A 25 6.34 31.61 30.74
CA SER A 25 6.08 31.73 32.14
C SER A 25 4.59 32.03 32.26
N ALA A 26 3.77 31.00 32.49
CA ALA A 26 2.44 31.23 32.98
C ALA A 26 2.59 31.89 34.37
N GLN A 27 2.56 33.20 34.41
CA GLN A 27 2.20 33.90 35.66
C GLN A 27 0.83 33.33 36.04
N VAL A 28 0.78 32.61 37.12
CA VAL A 28 -0.46 32.30 37.83
C VAL A 28 -0.92 33.63 38.41
N THR A 29 -1.51 34.47 37.58
CA THR A 29 -2.32 35.60 38.02
C THR A 29 -3.52 35.00 38.73
N GLY A 30 -3.68 35.30 40.01
CA GLY A 30 -4.86 34.90 40.79
C GLY A 30 -6.10 35.25 39.99
N LEU A 31 -7.12 34.40 40.04
CA LEU A 31 -8.41 34.66 39.37
C LEU A 31 -8.94 35.98 39.87
N TYR A 32 -8.95 37.01 38.99
CA TYR A 32 -9.61 38.26 39.29
C TYR A 32 -11.11 38.03 39.15
N TYR A 33 -11.87 38.54 40.13
CA TYR A 33 -13.32 38.46 40.14
C TYR A 33 -13.90 39.68 40.86
N HIS A 34 -14.84 40.37 40.18
CA HIS A 34 -15.53 41.52 40.74
C HIS A 34 -16.98 41.55 40.29
N GLU A 35 -17.90 41.89 41.20
CA GLU A 35 -19.30 42.15 40.92
C GLU A 35 -19.63 43.62 41.24
N GLU A 36 -20.46 44.25 40.40
CA GLU A 36 -20.97 45.59 40.60
C GLU A 36 -22.45 45.65 40.26
N GLU A 37 -23.29 46.18 41.17
CA GLU A 37 -24.72 46.42 40.89
C GLU A 37 -24.93 47.80 40.32
N LYS A 38 -25.61 47.89 39.21
CA LYS A 38 -26.00 49.16 38.58
C LYS A 38 -27.28 48.99 37.79
N ASP A 39 -28.25 49.97 37.99
CA ASP A 39 -29.51 50.01 37.25
C ASP A 39 -30.33 48.70 37.29
N GLY A 40 -30.33 47.97 38.44
CA GLY A 40 -31.02 46.70 38.62
C GLY A 40 -30.41 45.53 37.89
N ARG A 41 -29.14 45.63 37.53
CA ARG A 41 -28.34 44.55 36.92
C ARG A 41 -27.08 44.28 37.72
N ILE A 42 -26.61 43.07 37.68
CA ILE A 42 -25.35 42.64 38.27
C ILE A 42 -24.33 42.50 37.15
N TYR A 43 -23.27 43.31 37.17
CA TYR A 43 -22.16 43.25 36.23
C TYR A 43 -21.02 42.44 36.83
N VAL A 44 -20.46 41.51 36.07
CA VAL A 44 -19.46 40.56 36.54
C VAL A 44 -18.22 40.65 35.66
N PHE A 45 -17.07 40.85 36.30
CA PHE A 45 -15.78 41.04 35.65
C PHE A 45 -14.77 40.02 36.12
N ASN A 46 -13.97 39.51 35.21
CA ASN A 46 -12.80 38.70 35.51
C ASN A 46 -11.49 39.31 34.97
N THR A 47 -11.55 40.56 34.50
CA THR A 47 -10.42 41.35 34.01
C THR A 47 -10.47 42.77 34.62
N PRO A 48 -9.44 43.24 35.35
CA PRO A 48 -9.40 44.56 35.93
C PRO A 48 -9.57 45.68 34.91
N GLU A 49 -8.97 45.55 33.74
CA GLU A 49 -8.97 46.51 32.65
C GLU A 49 -10.38 46.74 32.11
N VAL A 50 -11.19 45.68 31.97
CA VAL A 50 -12.57 45.76 31.50
C VAL A 50 -13.47 46.42 32.55
N LEU A 51 -13.24 46.17 33.83
CA LEU A 51 -13.92 46.86 34.91
C LEU A 51 -13.67 48.39 34.88
N GLU A 52 -12.41 48.81 34.74
CA GLU A 52 -12.04 50.22 34.64
C GLU A 52 -12.60 50.88 33.39
N GLN A 53 -12.60 50.20 32.24
CA GLN A 53 -13.25 50.66 31.02
C GLN A 53 -14.76 50.85 31.22
N TRP A 54 -15.44 49.89 31.82
CA TRP A 54 -16.87 49.96 32.08
C TRP A 54 -17.21 51.12 33.08
N LYS A 55 -16.40 51.29 34.12
CA LYS A 55 -16.58 52.43 35.04
C LYS A 55 -16.45 53.79 34.32
N ALA A 56 -15.55 53.88 33.36
CA ALA A 56 -15.30 55.13 32.61
C ALA A 56 -16.37 55.43 31.54
N SER A 57 -16.84 54.38 30.83
CA SER A 57 -17.67 54.52 29.63
C SER A 57 -19.08 53.95 29.77
N GLY A 58 -19.33 53.07 30.75
CA GLY A 58 -20.54 52.29 30.86
C GLY A 58 -20.60 51.12 29.87
N ASP A 59 -19.56 50.91 29.07
CA ASP A 59 -19.49 49.86 28.05
C ASP A 59 -18.40 48.85 28.37
N MET A 60 -18.78 47.57 28.45
CA MET A 60 -17.85 46.45 28.66
C MET A 60 -17.54 45.66 27.39
N GLY A 61 -18.01 46.13 26.21
CA GLY A 61 -17.85 45.45 24.94
C GLY A 61 -18.74 44.21 24.79
N LYS A 62 -18.20 43.14 24.21
CA LYS A 62 -18.94 41.86 24.11
C LYS A 62 -19.16 41.28 25.49
N SER A 63 -20.41 41.00 25.86
CA SER A 63 -20.78 40.48 27.16
C SER A 63 -21.75 39.30 27.05
N VAL A 64 -21.81 38.50 28.10
CA VAL A 64 -22.79 37.41 28.27
C VAL A 64 -23.91 37.94 29.17
N THR A 65 -25.12 38.00 28.64
CA THR A 65 -26.30 38.49 29.38
C THR A 65 -27.18 37.33 29.82
N LEU A 66 -27.41 37.17 31.10
CA LEU A 66 -28.14 36.08 31.74
C LEU A 66 -29.35 36.67 32.46
N VAL A 67 -30.50 36.66 31.80
CA VAL A 67 -31.75 37.26 32.30
C VAL A 67 -32.29 36.44 33.47
N GLY A 68 -32.62 37.12 34.58
CA GLY A 68 -33.23 36.48 35.74
C GLY A 68 -32.33 35.55 36.55
N ARG A 69 -31.03 35.67 36.40
CA ARG A 69 -30.03 34.79 37.08
C ARG A 69 -29.38 35.41 38.30
N GLY A 70 -29.76 36.65 38.65
CA GLY A 70 -29.39 37.25 39.92
C GLY A 70 -30.18 36.67 41.09
N PRO A 71 -29.73 36.85 42.35
CA PRO A 71 -30.36 36.31 43.56
C PRO A 71 -31.83 36.67 43.75
N ASN A 72 -32.24 37.87 43.32
CA ASN A 72 -33.61 38.35 43.39
C ASN A 72 -34.27 38.47 42.00
N GLY A 73 -33.71 37.77 40.98
CA GLY A 73 -34.23 37.80 39.61
C GLY A 73 -33.63 38.92 38.75
N GLU A 74 -32.56 39.54 39.17
CA GLU A 74 -31.82 40.52 38.38
C GLU A 74 -31.21 39.92 37.13
N THR A 75 -30.95 40.74 36.12
CA THR A 75 -30.16 40.33 34.97
C THR A 75 -28.67 40.40 35.30
N VAL A 76 -27.95 39.33 35.13
CA VAL A 76 -26.50 39.28 35.25
C VAL A 76 -25.85 39.54 33.88
N VAL A 77 -24.92 40.50 33.81
CA VAL A 77 -24.14 40.84 32.62
C VAL A 77 -22.67 40.53 32.91
N ALA A 78 -22.18 39.45 32.41
CA ALA A 78 -20.80 39.03 32.60
C ALA A 78 -19.92 39.47 31.42
N GLU A 79 -18.70 39.89 31.71
CA GLU A 79 -17.69 40.31 30.74
C GLU A 79 -17.46 39.24 29.64
N ASN A 80 -17.45 38.00 30.05
CA ASN A 80 -17.28 36.83 29.16
C ASN A 80 -17.84 35.57 29.87
N GLU A 81 -17.76 34.43 29.20
CA GLU A 81 -18.26 33.17 29.75
C GLU A 81 -17.49 32.72 31.01
N THR A 82 -16.22 33.04 31.14
CA THR A 82 -15.42 32.72 32.33
C THR A 82 -15.92 33.54 33.54
N ALA A 83 -16.24 34.83 33.34
CA ALA A 83 -16.82 35.66 34.37
C ALA A 83 -18.21 35.15 34.80
N ALA A 84 -19.03 34.68 33.85
CA ALA A 84 -20.32 34.05 34.13
C ALA A 84 -20.15 32.76 34.94
N ASP A 85 -19.20 31.89 34.58
CA ASP A 85 -18.93 30.67 35.34
C ASP A 85 -18.46 30.91 36.75
N LEU A 86 -17.59 31.91 36.94
CA LEU A 86 -17.15 32.32 38.28
C LEU A 86 -18.34 32.84 39.11
N TYR A 87 -19.28 33.59 38.51
CA TYR A 87 -20.50 34.03 39.16
C TYR A 87 -21.36 32.84 39.61
N PHE A 88 -21.65 31.89 38.71
CA PHE A 88 -22.42 30.68 39.05
C PHE A 88 -21.75 29.86 40.14
N PHE A 89 -20.43 29.71 40.07
CA PHE A 89 -19.65 29.00 41.10
C PHE A 89 -19.75 29.69 42.46
N LYS A 90 -19.54 31.02 42.51
CA LYS A 90 -19.58 31.81 43.74
C LYS A 90 -20.96 31.77 44.41
N HIS A 91 -22.02 31.89 43.62
CA HIS A 91 -23.40 31.91 44.13
C HIS A 91 -24.03 30.51 44.22
N ASN A 92 -23.27 29.43 43.99
CA ASN A 92 -23.72 28.03 44.03
C ASN A 92 -25.00 27.82 43.17
N LEU A 93 -25.03 28.43 41.99
CA LEU A 93 -26.12 28.32 41.04
C LEU A 93 -25.88 27.20 40.06
N PRO A 94 -26.94 26.49 39.57
CA PRO A 94 -26.76 25.54 38.50
C PRO A 94 -26.27 26.26 37.24
N GLY A 95 -25.32 25.63 36.50
CA GLY A 95 -24.79 26.17 35.26
C GLY A 95 -25.90 26.55 34.26
N TYR A 96 -25.61 27.43 33.34
CA TYR A 96 -26.52 27.79 32.26
C TYR A 96 -26.20 27.05 30.96
N ASP A 97 -27.25 26.83 30.13
CA ASP A 97 -27.07 26.25 28.81
C ASP A 97 -26.30 27.20 27.93
N ARG A 98 -25.05 26.90 27.69
CA ARG A 98 -24.23 27.61 26.73
C ARG A 98 -24.73 27.30 25.32
N PRO A 99 -24.93 28.28 24.45
CA PRO A 99 -25.02 27.98 23.04
C PRO A 99 -23.66 27.42 22.65
N THR A 100 -23.55 26.10 22.63
CA THR A 100 -22.39 25.45 22.03
C THR A 100 -22.23 26.01 20.63
N PRO A 101 -21.10 26.65 20.28
CA PRO A 101 -20.85 26.96 18.90
C PRO A 101 -21.06 25.64 18.14
N LYS A 102 -22.01 25.61 17.22
CA LYS A 102 -22.08 24.53 16.25
C LYS A 102 -20.82 24.68 15.41
N VAL A 103 -19.68 24.27 15.95
CA VAL A 103 -18.53 23.87 15.13
C VAL A 103 -19.08 22.67 14.37
N ALA A 104 -19.51 22.93 13.13
CA ALA A 104 -19.84 21.85 12.25
C ALA A 104 -18.63 20.90 12.31
N PRO A 105 -18.80 19.64 12.72
CA PRO A 105 -17.68 18.71 12.75
C PRO A 105 -17.02 18.82 11.39
N PRO A 106 -15.68 18.81 11.31
CA PRO A 106 -15.01 18.81 10.02
C PRO A 106 -15.70 17.75 9.20
N ALA A 107 -16.28 18.15 8.05
CA ALA A 107 -17.10 17.26 7.26
C ALA A 107 -16.19 16.17 6.70
N PHE A 108 -15.94 15.12 7.49
CA PHE A 108 -15.33 13.89 7.03
C PHE A 108 -16.43 12.83 6.92
N ASN A 109 -16.33 12.05 5.87
CA ASN A 109 -17.22 10.93 5.62
C ASN A 109 -16.43 9.65 5.81
N VAL A 110 -16.98 8.69 6.56
CA VAL A 110 -16.40 7.35 6.71
C VAL A 110 -17.34 6.35 6.06
N THR A 111 -16.82 5.57 5.14
CA THR A 111 -17.57 4.49 4.49
C THR A 111 -16.78 3.19 4.56
N TRP A 112 -17.50 2.07 4.66
CA TRP A 112 -16.93 0.74 4.49
C TRP A 112 -17.56 0.07 3.28
N LYS A 113 -16.73 -0.36 2.33
CA LYS A 113 -17.18 -1.04 1.11
C LYS A 113 -16.08 -1.96 0.58
N ASP A 114 -16.47 -3.16 0.14
CA ASP A 114 -15.59 -4.14 -0.51
C ASP A 114 -14.31 -4.45 0.28
N GLY A 115 -14.41 -4.56 1.63
CA GLY A 115 -13.28 -4.82 2.51
C GLY A 115 -12.34 -3.62 2.70
N LYS A 116 -12.81 -2.40 2.46
CA LYS A 116 -12.03 -1.17 2.61
C LYS A 116 -12.77 -0.14 3.45
N THR A 117 -12.04 0.51 4.35
CA THR A 117 -12.51 1.68 5.07
C THR A 117 -11.99 2.93 4.35
N THR A 118 -12.90 3.81 3.93
CA THR A 118 -12.54 5.08 3.27
C THR A 118 -12.94 6.24 4.17
N ILE A 119 -11.99 7.12 4.45
CA ILE A 119 -12.17 8.38 5.19
C ILE A 119 -11.91 9.50 4.21
N THR A 120 -12.94 10.30 3.93
CA THR A 120 -12.86 11.41 2.96
C THR A 120 -13.12 12.75 3.63
N THR A 121 -12.25 13.71 3.39
CA THR A 121 -12.40 15.12 3.74
C THR A 121 -12.47 15.98 2.48
N LYS A 122 -12.56 17.30 2.62
CA LYS A 122 -12.49 18.22 1.47
C LYS A 122 -11.10 18.24 0.80
N GLN A 123 -10.05 17.88 1.52
CA GLN A 123 -8.65 18.08 1.12
C GLN A 123 -7.85 16.77 1.04
N ALA A 124 -8.43 15.64 1.47
CA ALA A 124 -7.74 14.36 1.48
C ALA A 124 -8.72 13.19 1.50
N GLU A 125 -8.23 12.06 1.04
CA GLU A 125 -8.87 10.76 1.19
C GLU A 125 -7.84 9.75 1.71
N LEU A 126 -8.27 8.93 2.66
CA LEU A 126 -7.50 7.80 3.17
C LEU A 126 -8.33 6.54 3.02
N VAL A 127 -7.81 5.58 2.28
CA VAL A 127 -8.38 4.23 2.14
C VAL A 127 -7.50 3.26 2.91
N ILE A 128 -8.10 2.52 3.82
CA ILE A 128 -7.43 1.48 4.61
C ILE A 128 -7.98 0.13 4.18
N SER A 129 -7.08 -0.80 3.86
CA SER A 129 -7.44 -2.18 3.57
C SER A 129 -6.42 -3.15 4.14
N ASN A 130 -6.90 -4.29 4.64
CA ASN A 130 -6.06 -5.36 5.14
C ASN A 130 -6.25 -6.60 4.29
N ARG A 131 -5.20 -7.40 4.12
CA ARG A 131 -5.25 -8.71 3.48
C ARG A 131 -4.47 -9.73 4.26
N MET A 132 -5.15 -10.80 4.64
CA MET A 132 -4.57 -11.96 5.30
C MET A 132 -4.65 -13.17 4.37
N GLN A 133 -3.55 -13.92 4.27
CA GLN A 133 -3.47 -15.19 3.58
C GLN A 133 -2.85 -16.23 4.52
N ILE A 134 -3.66 -17.24 4.87
CA ILE A 134 -3.25 -18.40 5.66
C ILE A 134 -3.11 -19.56 4.70
N ARG A 135 -2.01 -20.29 4.78
CA ARG A 135 -1.66 -21.35 3.84
C ARG A 135 -1.21 -22.60 4.56
N MET A 136 -1.68 -23.73 4.09
CA MET A 136 -1.06 -25.04 4.25
C MET A 136 -0.26 -25.37 2.99
N THR A 137 0.94 -25.85 3.14
CA THR A 137 1.78 -26.39 2.06
C THR A 137 2.24 -27.78 2.46
N ASP A 138 2.07 -28.73 1.56
CA ASP A 138 2.60 -30.09 1.63
C ASP A 138 3.60 -30.28 0.49
N GLU A 139 4.86 -30.55 0.84
CA GLU A 139 6.00 -30.64 -0.07
C GLU A 139 6.46 -32.10 -0.11
N ASP A 140 6.49 -32.70 -1.31
CA ASP A 140 7.04 -34.02 -1.60
C ASP A 140 8.21 -33.80 -2.58
N ARG A 141 9.42 -33.93 -2.09
CA ARG A 141 10.67 -33.73 -2.85
C ARG A 141 11.31 -35.08 -3.20
N GLU A 142 11.66 -35.25 -4.47
CA GLU A 142 12.31 -36.49 -4.93
C GLU A 142 13.72 -36.66 -4.35
N VAL A 143 14.43 -35.54 -4.14
CA VAL A 143 15.71 -35.52 -3.42
C VAL A 143 15.63 -34.54 -2.27
N GLU A 144 15.70 -35.07 -1.08
CA GLU A 144 15.69 -34.26 0.14
C GLU A 144 17.07 -33.61 0.35
N PRO A 145 17.15 -32.26 0.38
CA PRO A 145 18.36 -31.58 0.82
C PRO A 145 18.68 -31.96 2.28
N ALA A 146 19.95 -32.04 2.61
CA ALA A 146 20.37 -32.34 3.99
C ALA A 146 19.75 -31.28 4.96
N GLY A 147 18.94 -31.75 5.91
CA GLY A 147 18.27 -30.90 6.89
C GLY A 147 16.97 -30.22 6.43
N ASP A 148 16.46 -30.55 5.24
CA ASP A 148 15.19 -30.03 4.72
C ASP A 148 14.33 -31.16 4.12
N PRO A 149 13.77 -32.04 4.96
CA PRO A 149 12.97 -33.18 4.55
C PRO A 149 11.59 -32.75 4.00
N ASN A 150 10.90 -33.71 3.35
CA ASN A 150 9.49 -33.57 2.99
C ASN A 150 8.65 -33.16 4.19
N ARG A 151 7.76 -32.19 4.03
CA ARG A 151 7.04 -31.62 5.16
C ARG A 151 5.70 -31.02 4.81
N THR A 152 4.80 -31.06 5.77
CA THR A 152 3.57 -30.27 5.77
C THR A 152 3.72 -29.09 6.74
N SER A 153 3.37 -27.88 6.30
CA SER A 153 3.50 -26.68 7.11
C SER A 153 2.28 -25.76 7.00
N PHE A 154 1.97 -25.04 8.09
CA PHE A 154 1.01 -23.95 8.10
C PHE A 154 1.75 -22.62 8.26
N THR A 155 1.40 -21.64 7.45
CA THR A 155 2.04 -20.33 7.46
C THR A 155 1.02 -19.21 7.30
N ILE A 156 1.31 -18.05 7.90
CA ILE A 156 0.71 -16.79 7.49
C ILE A 156 1.52 -16.27 6.32
N ARG A 157 1.08 -16.56 5.10
CA ARG A 157 1.85 -16.24 3.89
C ARG A 157 1.98 -14.75 3.65
N ARG A 158 0.92 -13.98 3.97
CA ARG A 158 0.88 -12.52 3.89
C ARG A 158 -0.09 -11.95 4.91
N MET A 159 0.34 -10.87 5.55
CA MET A 159 -0.53 -10.03 6.37
C MET A 159 -0.23 -8.57 6.00
N ARG A 160 -0.97 -8.06 5.02
CA ARG A 160 -0.72 -6.75 4.43
C ARG A 160 -1.73 -5.72 4.89
N THR A 161 -1.22 -4.58 5.36
CA THR A 161 -2.01 -3.37 5.59
C THR A 161 -1.60 -2.34 4.55
N LYS A 162 -2.59 -1.77 3.86
CA LYS A 162 -2.40 -0.75 2.85
C LYS A 162 -3.16 0.51 3.21
N PHE A 163 -2.49 1.63 3.09
CA PHE A 163 -3.01 2.98 3.18
C PHE A 163 -2.82 3.63 1.81
N ASP A 164 -3.88 4.02 1.14
CA ASP A 164 -3.82 4.73 -0.13
C ASP A 164 -4.86 5.84 -0.18
N GLY A 165 -4.70 6.78 -1.10
CA GLY A 165 -5.63 7.88 -1.24
C GLY A 165 -5.05 9.05 -2.01
N TRP A 166 -5.61 10.22 -1.76
CA TRP A 166 -5.11 11.48 -2.31
C TRP A 166 -4.97 12.53 -1.20
N ALA A 167 -4.08 13.50 -1.41
CA ALA A 167 -3.83 14.61 -0.48
C ALA A 167 -3.73 15.93 -1.25
N PHE A 168 -4.17 17.02 -0.63
CA PHE A 168 -4.21 18.39 -1.18
C PHE A 168 -5.22 18.54 -2.34
N ASN A 169 -5.11 17.71 -3.36
CA ASN A 169 -6.03 17.61 -4.50
C ASN A 169 -5.99 16.18 -5.07
N LYS A 170 -6.95 15.85 -5.93
CA LYS A 170 -7.09 14.49 -6.50
C LYS A 170 -5.99 14.09 -7.49
N ASP A 171 -5.19 15.04 -7.94
CA ASP A 171 -4.08 14.79 -8.86
C ASP A 171 -2.86 14.24 -8.10
N PHE A 172 -2.77 14.47 -6.78
CA PHE A 172 -1.70 13.97 -5.92
C PHE A 172 -2.18 12.77 -5.11
N THR A 173 -1.75 11.58 -5.48
CA THR A 173 -2.10 10.32 -4.82
C THR A 173 -0.90 9.68 -4.15
N TYR A 174 -1.15 8.84 -3.15
CA TYR A 174 -0.10 8.13 -2.41
C TYR A 174 -0.52 6.69 -2.12
N GLU A 175 0.48 5.82 -1.94
CA GLU A 175 0.32 4.46 -1.44
C GLU A 175 1.40 4.14 -0.42
N LEU A 176 0.98 3.51 0.69
CA LEU A 176 1.87 2.97 1.71
C LEU A 176 1.38 1.56 2.06
N GLN A 177 2.21 0.54 1.88
CA GLN A 177 1.85 -0.85 2.16
C GLN A 177 2.90 -1.57 2.97
N PHE A 178 2.48 -2.26 4.01
CA PHE A 178 3.32 -3.12 4.85
C PHE A 178 2.86 -4.58 4.77
N ASP A 179 3.80 -5.52 4.91
CA ASP A 179 3.53 -6.96 5.04
C ASP A 179 4.14 -7.46 6.36
N THR A 180 3.32 -7.54 7.40
CA THR A 180 3.76 -7.90 8.75
C THR A 180 3.95 -9.40 8.96
N ALA A 181 3.62 -10.23 7.97
CA ALA A 181 3.99 -11.66 7.98
C ALA A 181 5.48 -11.88 7.71
N GLN A 182 6.19 -10.87 7.20
CA GLN A 182 7.62 -10.93 6.95
C GLN A 182 8.39 -10.47 8.20
N GLN A 183 9.47 -11.16 8.54
CA GLN A 183 10.31 -10.80 9.67
C GLN A 183 11.24 -9.62 9.36
N THR A 184 11.60 -9.46 8.10
CA THR A 184 12.45 -8.38 7.57
C THR A 184 11.78 -7.73 6.37
N ASN A 185 12.19 -6.50 6.05
CA ASN A 185 11.68 -5.78 4.87
C ASN A 185 10.15 -5.68 4.83
N LEU A 186 9.55 -5.21 5.93
CA LEU A 186 8.10 -5.08 6.08
C LEU A 186 7.49 -4.15 5.04
N LEU A 187 8.21 -3.07 4.66
CA LEU A 187 7.73 -2.08 3.69
C LEU A 187 7.63 -2.70 2.30
N GLN A 188 6.44 -2.68 1.73
CA GLN A 188 6.17 -3.15 0.38
C GLN A 188 6.16 -1.98 -0.60
N ASP A 189 5.20 -1.09 -0.46
CA ASP A 189 5.05 0.09 -1.30
C ASP A 189 5.11 1.35 -0.42
N ALA A 190 5.79 2.38 -0.90
CA ALA A 190 5.83 3.72 -0.33
C ALA A 190 6.08 4.70 -1.48
N ASP A 191 5.00 5.19 -2.08
CA ASP A 191 5.10 6.00 -3.28
C ASP A 191 4.08 7.13 -3.33
N VAL A 192 4.41 8.11 -4.14
CA VAL A 192 3.54 9.22 -4.50
C VAL A 192 3.39 9.30 -6.00
N ASN A 193 2.20 9.72 -6.47
CA ASN A 193 1.93 9.96 -7.87
C ASN A 193 1.36 11.36 -8.05
N TYR A 194 1.69 11.99 -9.18
CA TYR A 194 1.10 13.25 -9.60
C TYR A 194 0.58 13.17 -11.03
N ASP A 195 -0.69 13.55 -11.24
CA ASP A 195 -1.34 13.57 -12.55
C ASP A 195 -1.27 14.98 -13.16
N PHE A 196 -0.38 15.20 -14.12
CA PHE A 196 -0.26 16.46 -14.85
C PHE A 196 -1.46 16.75 -15.76
N THR A 197 -2.29 15.73 -16.02
CA THR A 197 -3.43 15.81 -16.94
C THR A 197 -4.78 15.95 -16.24
N LYS A 198 -4.75 16.23 -14.93
CA LYS A 198 -5.91 16.57 -14.09
C LYS A 198 -7.05 15.54 -14.21
N GLY A 199 -6.77 14.33 -13.76
CA GLY A 199 -7.72 13.21 -13.73
C GLY A 199 -7.79 12.38 -15.01
N LYS A 200 -7.16 12.81 -16.11
CA LYS A 200 -7.11 12.02 -17.37
C LYS A 200 -6.10 10.88 -17.33
N LYS A 201 -5.14 10.93 -16.40
CA LYS A 201 -4.07 9.93 -16.23
C LYS A 201 -3.27 9.62 -17.51
N SER A 202 -3.19 10.59 -18.42
CA SER A 202 -2.46 10.42 -19.69
C SER A 202 -0.96 10.66 -19.55
N PHE A 203 -0.57 11.44 -18.54
CA PHE A 203 0.82 11.73 -18.19
C PHE A 203 0.95 11.94 -16.68
N MET A 204 1.64 11.01 -16.03
CA MET A 204 1.80 10.94 -14.58
C MET A 204 3.26 10.74 -14.19
N LEU A 205 3.65 11.26 -13.04
CA LEU A 205 4.93 11.00 -12.39
C LEU A 205 4.68 10.17 -11.13
N LYS A 206 5.41 9.08 -10.98
CA LYS A 206 5.44 8.25 -9.78
C LYS A 206 6.85 8.23 -9.20
N ALA A 207 7.00 8.37 -7.87
CA ALA A 207 8.28 8.32 -7.20
C ALA A 207 8.16 7.60 -5.85
N GLY A 208 9.20 6.85 -5.47
CA GLY A 208 9.24 6.08 -4.23
C GLY A 208 9.59 4.62 -4.44
N GLN A 209 9.16 3.76 -3.53
CA GLN A 209 9.28 2.30 -3.64
C GLN A 209 7.98 1.70 -4.13
N PHE A 210 8.00 1.04 -5.27
CA PHE A 210 6.84 0.42 -5.89
C PHE A 210 7.24 -0.72 -6.82
N LYS A 211 6.27 -1.45 -7.38
CA LYS A 211 6.55 -2.49 -8.38
C LYS A 211 7.17 -1.90 -9.64
N VAL A 212 8.33 -2.41 -10.01
CA VAL A 212 8.93 -2.14 -11.33
C VAL A 212 7.93 -2.57 -12.41
N PRO A 213 7.66 -1.76 -13.43
CA PRO A 213 6.64 -2.06 -14.44
C PRO A 213 7.14 -3.11 -15.45
N PHE A 214 7.34 -4.34 -14.99
CA PHE A 214 7.86 -5.46 -15.76
C PHE A 214 7.03 -6.73 -15.49
N GLY A 215 6.56 -7.39 -16.56
CA GLY A 215 5.75 -8.62 -16.49
C GLY A 215 4.35 -8.43 -15.89
N ARG A 216 3.31 -8.80 -16.66
CA ARG A 216 1.92 -8.64 -16.22
C ARG A 216 1.61 -9.41 -14.94
N GLN A 217 2.10 -10.66 -14.81
CA GLN A 217 1.83 -11.47 -13.63
C GLN A 217 2.43 -10.85 -12.37
N GLN A 218 3.62 -10.21 -12.47
CA GLN A 218 4.21 -9.48 -11.36
C GLN A 218 3.42 -8.21 -11.01
N LEU A 219 2.95 -7.47 -11.99
CA LEU A 219 2.11 -6.28 -11.77
C LEU A 219 0.76 -6.64 -11.14
N THR A 220 0.20 -7.81 -11.46
CA THR A 220 -1.00 -8.33 -10.82
C THR A 220 -0.78 -8.50 -9.31
N SER A 221 -1.75 -8.03 -8.53
CA SER A 221 -1.71 -8.20 -7.07
C SER A 221 -1.71 -9.68 -6.71
N SER A 222 -0.86 -10.08 -5.75
CA SER A 222 -0.89 -11.45 -5.20
C SER A 222 -2.22 -11.83 -4.52
N GLY A 223 -3.11 -10.87 -4.30
CA GLY A 223 -4.49 -11.12 -3.87
C GLY A 223 -5.45 -11.40 -5.01
N SER A 224 -5.04 -11.16 -6.27
CA SER A 224 -5.89 -11.23 -7.47
C SER A 224 -5.42 -12.29 -8.46
N GLN A 225 -4.72 -13.32 -7.97
CA GLN A 225 -4.20 -14.44 -8.75
C GLN A 225 -5.13 -15.66 -8.67
N GLN A 226 -5.08 -16.51 -9.69
CA GLN A 226 -5.82 -17.78 -9.79
C GLN A 226 -5.10 -18.90 -9.04
N PHE A 227 -3.79 -18.96 -9.11
CA PHE A 227 -2.93 -19.81 -8.28
C PHE A 227 -2.56 -19.10 -6.98
N VAL A 228 -2.13 -19.84 -5.98
CA VAL A 228 -1.75 -19.23 -4.68
C VAL A 228 -0.47 -18.38 -4.78
N ASP A 229 0.39 -18.65 -5.77
CA ASP A 229 1.56 -17.84 -6.13
C ASP A 229 1.71 -17.70 -7.65
N ARG A 230 2.64 -16.84 -8.08
CA ARG A 230 3.03 -16.67 -9.49
C ARG A 230 3.69 -17.93 -10.04
N SER A 231 3.84 -17.98 -11.35
CA SER A 231 4.68 -19.01 -11.99
C SER A 231 6.14 -18.86 -11.57
N THR A 232 6.86 -19.97 -11.59
CA THR A 232 8.31 -19.98 -11.33
C THR A 232 9.05 -19.07 -12.31
N VAL A 233 8.62 -19.02 -13.55
CA VAL A 233 9.17 -18.16 -14.60
C VAL A 233 8.98 -16.68 -14.25
N SER A 234 7.77 -16.25 -13.91
CA SER A 234 7.53 -14.85 -13.53
C SER A 234 8.32 -14.43 -12.29
N ASP A 235 8.46 -15.33 -11.30
CA ASP A 235 9.27 -15.04 -10.10
C ASP A 235 10.77 -15.00 -10.39
N THR A 236 11.25 -15.75 -11.44
CA THR A 236 12.66 -15.76 -11.85
C THR A 236 13.07 -14.48 -12.59
N PHE A 237 12.22 -14.00 -13.50
CA PHE A 237 12.56 -12.85 -14.35
C PHE A 237 12.13 -11.51 -13.76
N ALA A 238 11.02 -11.45 -13.05
CA ALA A 238 10.48 -10.20 -12.58
C ALA A 238 11.11 -9.75 -11.26
N ARG A 239 11.64 -8.53 -11.27
CA ARG A 239 12.36 -7.92 -10.15
C ARG A 239 11.51 -7.68 -8.90
N GLY A 240 10.23 -7.51 -9.06
CA GLY A 240 9.34 -7.18 -7.96
C GLY A 240 9.23 -5.69 -7.71
N ARG A 241 9.76 -5.20 -6.60
CA ARG A 241 9.73 -3.79 -6.20
C ARG A 241 11.11 -3.21 -6.11
N ASP A 242 11.22 -1.91 -6.42
CA ASP A 242 12.45 -1.16 -6.25
C ASP A 242 12.14 0.31 -5.95
N ILE A 243 13.17 1.06 -5.57
CA ILE A 243 13.09 2.50 -5.31
C ILE A 243 13.48 3.23 -6.60
N GLY A 244 12.61 4.14 -7.07
CA GLY A 244 12.87 4.85 -8.30
C GLY A 244 11.84 5.88 -8.66
N VAL A 245 11.91 6.31 -9.92
CA VAL A 245 11.01 7.30 -10.53
C VAL A 245 10.49 6.75 -11.85
N GLN A 246 9.20 6.93 -12.10
CA GLN A 246 8.51 6.45 -13.29
C GLN A 246 7.62 7.54 -13.87
N LEU A 247 7.71 7.75 -15.18
CA LEU A 247 6.70 8.42 -16.00
C LEU A 247 5.77 7.36 -16.57
N TRP A 248 4.47 7.62 -16.55
CA TRP A 248 3.48 6.67 -17.03
C TRP A 248 2.16 7.34 -17.43
N GLY A 249 1.34 6.60 -18.14
CA GLY A 249 0.00 7.09 -18.46
C GLY A 249 -0.86 6.04 -19.13
N THR A 250 -2.17 6.29 -19.05
CA THR A 250 -3.23 5.46 -19.66
C THR A 250 -4.15 6.31 -20.53
N PRO A 251 -3.63 6.92 -21.62
CA PRO A 251 -4.45 7.73 -22.53
C PRO A 251 -5.54 6.91 -23.23
N ASN A 252 -6.49 7.61 -23.86
CA ASN A 252 -7.53 7.03 -24.72
C ASN A 252 -8.36 5.96 -23.98
N ASN A 253 -8.86 6.28 -22.78
CA ASN A 253 -9.63 5.36 -21.94
C ASN A 253 -8.90 4.02 -21.71
N SER A 254 -7.60 4.11 -21.43
CA SER A 254 -6.72 2.97 -21.18
C SER A 254 -6.47 2.04 -22.38
N THR A 255 -6.79 2.45 -23.61
CA THR A 255 -6.42 1.67 -24.80
C THR A 255 -4.91 1.44 -24.90
N ILE A 256 -4.13 2.40 -24.41
CA ILE A 256 -2.68 2.31 -24.27
C ILE A 256 -2.33 2.53 -22.78
N ASP A 257 -1.46 1.68 -22.23
CA ASP A 257 -0.79 1.89 -20.93
C ASP A 257 0.72 1.88 -21.21
N TRP A 258 1.36 3.03 -21.01
CA TRP A 258 2.79 3.19 -21.21
C TRP A 258 3.50 3.57 -19.91
N ARG A 259 4.70 3.03 -19.70
CA ARG A 259 5.49 3.24 -18.50
C ARG A 259 6.96 3.27 -18.85
N VAL A 260 7.70 4.24 -18.33
CA VAL A 260 9.16 4.33 -18.43
C VAL A 260 9.70 4.76 -17.08
N GLY A 261 10.69 4.07 -16.55
CA GLY A 261 11.22 4.35 -15.22
C GLY A 261 12.70 4.07 -15.07
N ILE A 262 13.28 4.71 -14.09
CA ILE A 262 14.64 4.48 -13.61
C ILE A 262 14.59 4.11 -12.14
N PHE A 263 15.38 3.11 -11.74
CA PHE A 263 15.37 2.54 -10.40
C PHE A 263 16.79 2.28 -9.92
N ASN A 264 16.97 2.05 -8.62
CA ASN A 264 18.29 1.70 -8.07
C ASN A 264 18.81 0.35 -8.60
N GLY A 265 17.92 -0.59 -8.96
CA GLY A 265 18.34 -1.90 -9.44
C GLY A 265 18.62 -2.94 -8.34
N ASN A 266 18.51 -2.58 -7.06
CA ASN A 266 18.89 -3.43 -5.92
C ASN A 266 17.69 -4.13 -5.25
N GLY A 267 16.46 -3.83 -5.69
CA GLY A 267 15.24 -4.31 -5.09
C GLY A 267 14.76 -3.45 -3.91
N ARG A 268 13.73 -3.94 -3.22
CA ARG A 268 13.05 -3.15 -2.19
C ARG A 268 13.89 -2.97 -0.93
N THR A 269 13.70 -1.83 -0.27
CA THR A 269 14.30 -1.47 1.03
C THR A 269 15.82 -1.39 1.04
N VAL A 270 16.45 -1.38 -0.12
CA VAL A 270 17.87 -1.05 -0.27
C VAL A 270 17.97 0.46 -0.43
N THR A 271 18.52 1.12 0.58
CA THR A 271 18.52 2.59 0.69
C THR A 271 19.63 3.26 -0.14
N ARG A 272 20.52 2.47 -0.70
CA ARG A 272 21.65 2.97 -1.51
C ARG A 272 21.89 2.03 -2.67
N ASN A 273 22.13 2.58 -3.84
CA ASN A 273 22.62 1.82 -5.00
C ASN A 273 24.00 1.21 -4.68
N ASP A 274 24.24 -0.03 -5.07
CA ASP A 274 25.50 -0.76 -4.84
C ASP A 274 26.52 -0.57 -5.95
N ASN A 275 26.15 0.11 -7.06
CA ASN A 275 27.00 0.47 -8.18
C ASN A 275 26.67 1.91 -8.67
N ASP A 276 27.29 2.33 -9.78
CA ASP A 276 27.08 3.66 -10.38
C ASP A 276 25.94 3.66 -11.42
N ASP A 277 25.40 2.48 -11.79
CA ASP A 277 24.36 2.34 -12.81
C ASP A 277 22.96 2.31 -12.22
N LEU A 278 21.99 2.80 -12.99
CA LEU A 278 20.58 2.73 -12.66
C LEU A 278 19.87 1.73 -13.56
N GLN A 279 19.00 0.94 -12.97
CA GLN A 279 18.10 0.10 -13.74
C GLN A 279 17.18 0.96 -14.61
N LEU A 280 17.15 0.68 -15.90
CA LEU A 280 16.17 1.26 -16.84
C LEU A 280 15.04 0.26 -17.07
N ASN A 281 13.80 0.75 -17.10
CA ASN A 281 12.64 -0.07 -17.41
C ASN A 281 11.67 0.67 -18.33
N ALA A 282 11.09 -0.06 -19.29
CA ALA A 282 10.03 0.45 -20.17
C ALA A 282 8.97 -0.64 -20.39
N ARG A 283 7.68 -0.27 -20.42
CA ARG A 283 6.58 -1.16 -20.76
C ARG A 283 5.52 -0.44 -21.58
N LEU A 284 5.03 -1.10 -22.61
CA LEU A 284 3.92 -0.64 -23.44
C LEU A 284 2.85 -1.74 -23.52
N THR A 285 1.61 -1.40 -23.20
CA THR A 285 0.45 -2.29 -23.28
C THR A 285 -0.56 -1.70 -24.25
N TRP A 286 -1.09 -2.52 -25.15
CA TRP A 286 -2.19 -2.20 -26.03
C TRP A 286 -3.40 -3.07 -25.71
N GLN A 287 -4.55 -2.44 -25.45
CA GLN A 287 -5.79 -3.10 -25.04
C GLN A 287 -7.01 -2.47 -25.78
N PRO A 288 -7.23 -2.87 -27.04
CA PRO A 288 -8.15 -2.18 -27.96
C PRO A 288 -9.62 -2.28 -27.60
N PHE A 289 -10.01 -3.28 -26.81
CA PHE A 289 -11.42 -3.56 -26.51
C PHE A 289 -11.84 -3.07 -25.12
N GLY A 290 -10.99 -2.31 -24.43
CA GLY A 290 -11.20 -1.78 -23.10
C GLY A 290 -10.13 -2.17 -22.11
N ASP A 291 -10.20 -1.58 -20.91
CA ASP A 291 -9.23 -1.79 -19.83
C ASP A 291 -9.24 -3.24 -19.32
N VAL A 292 -8.15 -3.95 -19.54
CA VAL A 292 -7.92 -5.29 -19.01
C VAL A 292 -7.15 -5.17 -17.68
N LYS A 293 -7.89 -5.03 -16.60
CA LYS A 293 -7.34 -4.84 -15.25
C LYS A 293 -6.26 -5.86 -14.90
N TYR A 294 -5.30 -5.45 -14.06
CA TYR A 294 -4.30 -6.34 -13.47
C TYR A 294 -4.92 -7.25 -12.40
N SER A 295 -5.78 -8.15 -12.83
CA SER A 295 -6.44 -9.20 -12.06
C SER A 295 -6.56 -10.42 -12.95
N GLU A 296 -6.25 -11.60 -12.44
CA GLU A 296 -6.46 -12.85 -13.18
C GLU A 296 -7.94 -13.27 -13.10
N GLY A 297 -8.37 -14.15 -14.01
CA GLY A 297 -9.75 -14.59 -14.14
C GLY A 297 -10.69 -13.57 -14.82
N ASP A 298 -11.78 -14.07 -15.37
CA ASP A 298 -12.86 -13.26 -15.96
C ASP A 298 -14.07 -13.20 -15.02
N PHE A 299 -13.90 -12.50 -13.86
CA PHE A 299 -14.98 -12.34 -12.88
C PHE A 299 -16.22 -11.63 -13.41
N GLU A 300 -16.03 -10.74 -14.35
CA GLU A 300 -17.14 -9.96 -14.90
C GLU A 300 -17.96 -10.77 -15.91
N SER A 301 -17.52 -12.01 -16.23
CA SER A 301 -18.10 -12.85 -17.29
C SER A 301 -18.36 -12.03 -18.54
N THR A 302 -17.30 -11.40 -19.03
CA THR A 302 -17.35 -10.36 -20.06
C THR A 302 -18.14 -10.81 -21.28
N THR A 303 -19.13 -10.04 -21.69
CA THR A 303 -19.98 -10.37 -22.83
C THR A 303 -19.32 -10.06 -24.17
N LYS A 304 -18.29 -9.23 -24.16
CA LYS A 304 -17.43 -8.92 -25.30
C LYS A 304 -16.01 -9.37 -24.95
N PRO A 305 -15.26 -9.91 -25.91
CA PRO A 305 -13.86 -10.28 -25.68
C PRO A 305 -13.05 -9.08 -25.17
N LEU A 306 -12.28 -9.28 -24.12
CA LEU A 306 -11.23 -8.36 -23.69
C LEU A 306 -9.88 -8.97 -24.02
N PHE A 307 -8.98 -8.16 -24.55
CA PHE A 307 -7.66 -8.58 -24.97
C PHE A 307 -6.64 -7.47 -24.70
N ALA A 308 -5.48 -7.86 -24.23
CA ALA A 308 -4.33 -6.97 -24.12
C ALA A 308 -3.06 -7.71 -24.53
N VAL A 309 -2.16 -7.00 -25.18
CA VAL A 309 -0.78 -7.43 -25.41
C VAL A 309 0.17 -6.37 -24.88
N ALA A 310 1.32 -6.80 -24.40
CA ALA A 310 2.31 -5.88 -23.93
C ALA A 310 3.73 -6.36 -24.26
N ALA A 311 4.66 -5.40 -24.27
CA ALA A 311 6.08 -5.66 -24.29
C ALA A 311 6.75 -4.84 -23.19
N SER A 312 7.75 -5.43 -22.54
CA SER A 312 8.58 -4.78 -21.52
C SER A 312 10.07 -4.97 -21.85
N TYR A 313 10.86 -3.99 -21.46
CA TYR A 313 12.30 -4.03 -21.49
C TYR A 313 12.85 -3.61 -20.14
N GLU A 314 13.89 -4.28 -19.68
CA GLU A 314 14.65 -3.95 -18.48
C GLU A 314 16.14 -4.09 -18.75
N SER A 315 16.95 -3.17 -18.23
CA SER A 315 18.40 -3.23 -18.25
C SER A 315 18.93 -2.86 -16.86
N ASN A 316 19.86 -3.67 -16.34
CA ASN A 316 20.47 -3.45 -15.03
C ASN A 316 21.82 -4.15 -14.91
N GLU A 317 22.79 -3.53 -14.27
CA GLU A 317 24.08 -4.12 -13.92
C GLU A 317 24.03 -4.74 -12.50
N PHE A 318 24.64 -5.90 -12.34
CA PHE A 318 24.78 -6.60 -11.07
C PHE A 318 26.24 -6.81 -10.72
N PRO A 319 26.78 -6.19 -9.67
CA PRO A 319 28.09 -6.51 -9.15
C PRO A 319 28.07 -7.91 -8.50
N ILE A 320 28.85 -8.82 -9.02
CA ILE A 320 28.97 -10.19 -8.52
C ILE A 320 30.30 -10.31 -7.77
N ALA A 321 30.22 -10.65 -6.48
CA ALA A 321 31.40 -10.87 -5.66
C ALA A 321 32.17 -12.12 -6.09
N ALA A 322 33.49 -12.14 -5.86
CA ALA A 322 34.32 -13.31 -6.11
C ALA A 322 33.82 -14.54 -5.32
N ALA A 323 33.76 -15.69 -5.97
CA ALA A 323 33.34 -16.94 -5.37
C ALA A 323 34.18 -18.12 -5.90
N GLY A 324 34.89 -18.85 -5.02
CA GLY A 324 35.78 -19.94 -5.41
C GLY A 324 36.88 -19.46 -6.36
N SER A 325 36.93 -20.03 -7.55
CA SER A 325 37.86 -19.65 -8.63
C SER A 325 37.34 -18.54 -9.54
N THR A 326 36.10 -18.12 -9.38
CA THR A 326 35.48 -17.04 -10.18
C THR A 326 35.83 -15.68 -9.57
N PRO A 327 36.50 -14.77 -10.31
CA PRO A 327 36.80 -13.43 -9.81
C PRO A 327 35.51 -12.58 -9.65
N ALA A 328 35.60 -11.48 -8.91
CA ALA A 328 34.55 -10.49 -8.90
C ALA A 328 34.37 -9.91 -10.31
N HIS A 329 33.12 -9.72 -10.73
CA HIS A 329 32.77 -9.24 -12.06
C HIS A 329 31.43 -8.49 -12.05
N ALA A 330 31.13 -7.74 -13.09
CA ALA A 330 29.82 -7.23 -13.36
C ALA A 330 29.08 -8.17 -14.34
N ASP A 331 27.78 -8.30 -14.16
CA ASP A 331 26.85 -9.01 -15.02
C ASP A 331 25.80 -8.00 -15.51
N ASP A 332 26.00 -7.48 -16.71
CA ASP A 332 25.07 -6.59 -17.39
C ASP A 332 23.92 -7.40 -17.95
N ARG A 333 22.75 -7.21 -17.41
CA ARG A 333 21.54 -7.94 -17.82
C ARG A 333 20.58 -7.06 -18.58
N SER A 334 20.15 -7.55 -19.73
CA SER A 334 19.04 -6.98 -20.46
C SER A 334 17.94 -8.02 -20.64
N ILE A 335 16.69 -7.64 -20.33
CA ILE A 335 15.54 -8.54 -20.35
C ILE A 335 14.47 -7.97 -21.26
N VAL A 336 13.99 -8.79 -22.18
CA VAL A 336 12.77 -8.51 -22.97
C VAL A 336 11.67 -9.43 -22.51
N GLU A 337 10.49 -8.88 -22.33
CA GLU A 337 9.29 -9.64 -21.98
C GLU A 337 8.16 -9.28 -22.93
N GLY A 338 7.36 -10.28 -23.28
CA GLY A 338 6.10 -10.09 -23.98
C GLY A 338 4.96 -10.81 -23.27
N ASP A 339 3.79 -10.17 -23.12
CA ASP A 339 2.62 -10.82 -22.55
C ASP A 339 1.35 -10.59 -23.35
N ALA A 340 0.43 -11.56 -23.24
CA ALA A 340 -0.90 -11.48 -23.79
C ALA A 340 -1.93 -12.01 -22.80
N VAL A 341 -3.07 -11.36 -22.71
CA VAL A 341 -4.20 -11.79 -21.90
C VAL A 341 -5.49 -11.69 -22.69
N PHE A 342 -6.33 -12.71 -22.56
CA PHE A 342 -7.65 -12.78 -23.15
C PHE A 342 -8.69 -13.15 -22.09
N LYS A 343 -9.88 -12.50 -22.13
CA LYS A 343 -11.00 -12.79 -21.24
C LYS A 343 -12.31 -12.75 -22.00
N PHE A 344 -13.15 -13.79 -21.81
CA PHE A 344 -14.46 -13.85 -22.45
C PHE A 344 -15.35 -14.89 -21.78
N LYS A 345 -16.54 -14.50 -21.36
CA LYS A 345 -17.62 -15.38 -20.80
C LYS A 345 -17.12 -16.35 -19.72
N GLY A 346 -16.32 -15.84 -18.79
CA GLY A 346 -15.75 -16.63 -17.69
C GLY A 346 -14.48 -17.39 -18.05
N PHE A 347 -14.09 -17.44 -19.32
CA PHE A 347 -12.79 -17.98 -19.73
C PHE A 347 -11.72 -16.90 -19.67
N SER A 348 -10.53 -17.27 -19.23
CA SER A 348 -9.34 -16.43 -19.31
C SER A 348 -8.14 -17.22 -19.76
N ALA A 349 -7.30 -16.60 -20.58
CA ALA A 349 -6.01 -17.11 -21.00
C ALA A 349 -4.94 -16.03 -20.76
N PHE A 350 -3.80 -16.46 -20.27
CA PHE A 350 -2.64 -15.60 -20.04
C PHE A 350 -1.40 -16.32 -20.56
N TYR A 351 -0.58 -15.60 -21.31
CA TYR A 351 0.70 -16.07 -21.81
C TYR A 351 1.74 -14.96 -21.61
N ASP A 352 2.90 -15.32 -21.13
CA ASP A 352 4.07 -14.45 -21.08
C ASP A 352 5.33 -15.23 -21.49
N LEU A 353 6.29 -14.51 -22.06
CA LEU A 353 7.57 -15.02 -22.48
C LEU A 353 8.66 -14.02 -22.07
N TYR A 354 9.84 -14.56 -21.79
CA TYR A 354 10.99 -13.81 -21.31
C TYR A 354 12.24 -14.28 -22.02
N LYS A 355 13.12 -13.32 -22.33
CA LYS A 355 14.49 -13.60 -22.74
C LYS A 355 15.41 -12.61 -22.05
N ARG A 356 16.42 -13.14 -21.35
CA ARG A 356 17.42 -12.34 -20.64
C ARG A 356 18.80 -12.68 -21.17
N LYS A 357 19.54 -11.63 -21.50
CA LYS A 357 20.95 -11.70 -21.88
C LYS A 357 21.81 -11.36 -20.67
N HIS A 358 22.88 -12.12 -20.48
CA HIS A 358 23.92 -11.93 -19.49
C HIS A 358 25.22 -11.58 -20.18
N ASP A 359 25.62 -10.31 -20.12
CA ASP A 359 26.92 -9.82 -20.61
C ASP A 359 27.85 -9.71 -19.40
N ARG A 360 28.82 -10.64 -19.29
CA ARG A 360 29.69 -10.77 -18.11
C ARG A 360 31.08 -10.23 -18.39
N THR A 361 31.56 -9.35 -17.50
CA THR A 361 32.94 -8.86 -17.56
C THR A 361 33.96 -9.94 -17.16
N VAL A 362 35.25 -9.71 -17.39
CA VAL A 362 36.38 -10.52 -16.89
C VAL A 362 36.49 -11.95 -17.50
N ASN A 363 36.45 -12.06 -18.82
CA ASN A 363 36.69 -13.32 -19.57
C ASN A 363 35.76 -14.48 -19.20
N LEU A 364 34.57 -14.21 -18.70
CA LEU A 364 33.50 -15.18 -18.55
C LEU A 364 32.66 -15.21 -19.83
N SER A 365 32.17 -16.40 -20.20
CA SER A 365 31.29 -16.50 -21.37
C SER A 365 29.95 -15.90 -21.07
N ASP A 366 29.46 -15.05 -21.98
CA ASP A 366 28.08 -14.59 -21.98
C ASP A 366 27.14 -15.76 -22.21
N PHE A 367 25.90 -15.62 -21.79
CA PHE A 367 24.85 -16.61 -22.05
C PHE A 367 23.47 -15.95 -22.02
N ASP A 368 22.50 -16.61 -22.60
CA ASP A 368 21.10 -16.21 -22.52
C ASP A 368 20.33 -17.22 -21.65
N ASP A 369 19.35 -16.73 -20.88
CA ASP A 369 18.31 -17.56 -20.31
C ASP A 369 16.93 -17.09 -20.81
N GLU A 370 15.99 -18.01 -20.86
CA GLU A 370 14.67 -17.72 -21.38
C GLU A 370 13.58 -18.54 -20.68
N GLY A 371 12.33 -18.16 -20.86
CA GLY A 371 11.23 -18.92 -20.30
C GLY A 371 9.89 -18.39 -20.75
N PHE A 372 8.89 -19.21 -20.57
CA PHE A 372 7.51 -18.81 -20.84
C PHE A 372 6.54 -19.42 -19.82
N ASN A 373 5.36 -18.83 -19.72
CA ASN A 373 4.26 -19.34 -18.93
C ASN A 373 2.95 -19.21 -19.69
N LEU A 374 2.16 -20.28 -19.69
CA LEU A 374 0.80 -20.34 -20.21
C LEU A 374 -0.15 -20.69 -19.06
N GLN A 375 -1.18 -19.89 -18.88
CA GLN A 375 -2.22 -20.13 -17.89
C GLN A 375 -3.60 -20.01 -18.53
N LEU A 376 -4.43 -21.03 -18.35
CA LEU A 376 -5.79 -21.08 -18.85
C LEU A 376 -6.74 -21.30 -17.69
N ALA A 377 -7.88 -20.60 -17.66
CA ALA A 377 -8.85 -20.81 -16.60
C ALA A 377 -10.28 -20.59 -17.08
N TYR A 378 -11.22 -21.22 -16.37
CA TYR A 378 -12.62 -21.11 -16.62
C TYR A 378 -13.45 -21.14 -15.33
N PHE A 379 -14.43 -20.24 -15.25
CA PHE A 379 -15.43 -20.25 -14.19
C PHE A 379 -16.51 -21.28 -14.49
N ILE A 380 -16.44 -22.45 -13.86
CA ILE A 380 -17.47 -23.51 -13.94
C ILE A 380 -18.77 -23.03 -13.31
N LEU A 381 -18.69 -22.33 -12.18
CA LEU A 381 -19.79 -21.58 -11.58
C LEU A 381 -19.43 -20.10 -11.65
N ALA A 382 -20.20 -19.34 -12.41
CA ALA A 382 -19.94 -17.93 -12.66
C ALA A 382 -19.65 -17.16 -11.36
N GLN A 383 -18.48 -16.51 -11.31
CA GLN A 383 -17.97 -15.70 -10.21
C GLN A 383 -17.74 -16.46 -8.87
N LYS A 384 -17.90 -17.79 -8.85
CA LYS A 384 -17.81 -18.59 -7.62
C LYS A 384 -16.79 -19.71 -7.67
N PHE A 385 -16.76 -20.51 -8.71
CA PHE A 385 -15.86 -21.65 -8.78
C PHE A 385 -15.09 -21.64 -10.10
N GLU A 386 -13.78 -21.56 -9.98
CA GLU A 386 -12.85 -21.47 -11.10
C GLU A 386 -11.87 -22.63 -11.07
N VAL A 387 -11.55 -23.15 -12.25
CA VAL A 387 -10.47 -24.12 -12.47
C VAL A 387 -9.44 -23.45 -13.35
N ALA A 388 -8.17 -23.56 -12.99
CA ALA A 388 -7.04 -23.03 -13.75
C ALA A 388 -5.96 -24.08 -13.97
N LEU A 389 -5.37 -24.07 -15.15
CA LEU A 389 -4.23 -24.87 -15.56
C LEU A 389 -3.05 -23.93 -15.83
N ARG A 390 -1.84 -24.37 -15.47
CA ARG A 390 -0.59 -23.68 -15.76
C ARG A 390 0.43 -24.64 -16.31
N PHE A 391 1.13 -24.16 -17.33
CA PHE A 391 2.37 -24.77 -17.82
C PHE A 391 3.41 -23.65 -17.97
N SER A 392 4.57 -23.82 -17.37
CA SER A 392 5.68 -22.88 -17.55
C SER A 392 7.00 -23.63 -17.65
N GLU A 393 7.94 -23.05 -18.38
CA GLU A 393 9.26 -23.58 -18.61
C GLU A 393 10.29 -22.46 -18.50
N PHE A 394 11.38 -22.75 -17.83
CA PHE A 394 12.53 -21.88 -17.66
C PHE A 394 13.79 -22.61 -18.08
N ASP A 395 14.47 -22.09 -19.09
CA ASP A 395 15.80 -22.51 -19.50
C ASP A 395 16.84 -21.57 -18.89
N PRO A 396 17.63 -22.02 -17.91
CA PRO A 396 18.61 -21.18 -17.21
C PRO A 396 19.86 -20.84 -18.03
N ASN A 397 20.09 -21.54 -19.14
CA ASN A 397 21.18 -21.27 -20.08
C ASN A 397 20.90 -21.96 -21.41
N SER A 398 20.51 -21.22 -22.42
CA SER A 398 20.15 -21.74 -23.75
C SER A 398 21.31 -22.40 -24.53
N ASP A 399 22.55 -22.25 -24.06
CA ASP A 399 23.71 -22.95 -24.61
C ASP A 399 23.89 -24.39 -24.04
N VAL A 400 23.10 -24.74 -23.02
CA VAL A 400 23.21 -26.04 -22.32
C VAL A 400 21.95 -26.85 -22.55
N ASN A 401 22.07 -28.02 -23.15
CA ASN A 401 20.93 -28.91 -23.39
C ASN A 401 20.46 -29.63 -22.11
N ASN A 402 19.17 -29.87 -22.00
CA ASN A 402 18.51 -30.62 -20.92
C ASN A 402 18.76 -30.00 -19.51
N ASN A 403 18.69 -28.69 -19.40
CA ASN A 403 18.79 -27.94 -18.14
C ASN A 403 17.50 -27.23 -17.75
N GLU A 404 16.46 -27.40 -18.52
CA GLU A 404 15.17 -26.71 -18.37
C GLU A 404 14.51 -27.13 -17.05
N ARG A 405 13.70 -26.22 -16.52
CA ARG A 405 12.85 -26.41 -15.35
C ARG A 405 11.40 -26.17 -15.74
N GLU A 406 10.57 -27.16 -15.53
CA GLU A 406 9.16 -27.08 -15.89
C GLU A 406 8.27 -26.96 -14.65
N GLU A 407 7.17 -26.22 -14.76
CA GLU A 407 6.08 -26.20 -13.80
C GLU A 407 4.78 -26.59 -14.50
N ARG A 408 4.11 -27.61 -13.97
CA ARG A 408 2.75 -28.01 -14.38
C ARG A 408 1.83 -27.88 -13.19
N GLY A 409 0.79 -27.09 -13.32
CA GLY A 409 -0.10 -26.73 -12.21
C GLY A 409 -1.58 -26.87 -12.53
N LEU A 410 -2.34 -27.30 -11.52
CA LEU A 410 -3.81 -27.27 -11.49
C LEU A 410 -4.24 -26.48 -10.26
N ALA A 411 -5.13 -25.50 -10.42
CA ALA A 411 -5.70 -24.77 -9.32
C ALA A 411 -7.23 -24.80 -9.32
N LEU A 412 -7.80 -24.91 -8.14
CA LEU A 412 -9.22 -24.85 -7.84
C LEU A 412 -9.47 -23.70 -6.88
N SER A 413 -10.32 -22.74 -7.28
CA SER A 413 -10.59 -21.57 -6.47
C SER A 413 -12.09 -21.42 -6.24
N TYR A 414 -12.49 -21.31 -4.96
CA TYR A 414 -13.85 -20.97 -4.59
C TYR A 414 -13.89 -19.57 -3.99
N TYR A 415 -14.70 -18.70 -4.59
CA TYR A 415 -14.83 -17.29 -4.26
C TYR A 415 -16.14 -17.04 -3.48
N PHE A 416 -16.01 -16.76 -2.17
CA PHE A 416 -17.14 -16.38 -1.32
C PHE A 416 -17.58 -14.95 -1.62
N ASN A 417 -16.59 -14.05 -1.83
CA ASN A 417 -16.79 -12.65 -2.19
C ASN A 417 -15.66 -12.17 -3.11
N LYS A 418 -15.69 -12.58 -4.38
CA LYS A 418 -14.64 -12.30 -5.37
C LYS A 418 -13.25 -12.58 -4.75
N HIS A 419 -12.28 -11.70 -4.99
CA HIS A 419 -10.96 -11.84 -4.36
C HIS A 419 -10.92 -11.41 -2.89
N ASN A 420 -11.98 -10.80 -2.34
CA ASN A 420 -11.98 -10.37 -0.94
C ASN A 420 -12.07 -11.53 0.03
N SER A 421 -12.77 -12.60 -0.35
CA SER A 421 -12.82 -13.83 0.44
C SER A 421 -12.83 -15.04 -0.49
N LYS A 422 -11.77 -15.84 -0.45
CA LYS A 422 -11.63 -17.01 -1.31
C LYS A 422 -10.82 -18.12 -0.65
N LEU A 423 -11.16 -19.35 -1.02
CA LEU A 423 -10.38 -20.56 -0.74
C LEU A 423 -9.76 -21.04 -2.06
N GLN A 424 -8.47 -21.28 -2.06
CA GLN A 424 -7.74 -21.78 -3.22
C GLN A 424 -7.00 -23.04 -2.82
N ALA A 425 -7.01 -24.02 -3.70
CA ALA A 425 -6.15 -25.20 -3.63
C ALA A 425 -5.41 -25.34 -4.95
N ASP A 426 -4.10 -25.47 -4.92
CA ASP A 426 -3.35 -25.80 -6.13
C ASP A 426 -2.40 -26.98 -5.88
N PHE A 427 -2.22 -27.76 -6.93
CA PHE A 427 -1.24 -28.81 -7.03
C PHE A 427 -0.29 -28.44 -8.16
N ARG A 428 1.03 -28.56 -7.91
CA ARG A 428 2.04 -28.35 -8.94
C ARG A 428 3.13 -29.42 -8.91
N GLN A 429 3.62 -29.75 -10.08
CA GLN A 429 4.84 -30.50 -10.32
C GLN A 429 5.92 -29.55 -10.80
N LEU A 430 7.11 -29.69 -10.23
CA LEU A 430 8.31 -28.93 -10.58
C LEU A 430 9.36 -29.92 -11.03
N GLU A 431 9.61 -29.96 -12.33
CA GLU A 431 10.58 -30.86 -12.95
C GLU A 431 11.89 -30.11 -13.22
N ASN A 432 13.01 -30.73 -12.91
CA ASN A 432 14.35 -30.22 -13.19
C ASN A 432 15.08 -31.21 -14.07
N ASN A 433 15.24 -30.91 -15.35
CA ASN A 433 15.83 -31.83 -16.34
C ASN A 433 17.33 -32.06 -16.09
N ALA A 434 18.05 -31.07 -15.53
CA ALA A 434 19.47 -31.23 -15.21
C ALA A 434 19.72 -32.29 -14.13
N THR A 435 18.87 -32.34 -13.11
CA THR A 435 18.96 -33.30 -12.00
C THR A 435 18.08 -34.51 -12.21
N LYS A 436 17.16 -34.49 -13.17
CA LYS A 436 16.12 -35.51 -13.43
C LYS A 436 15.24 -35.76 -12.20
N THR A 437 14.86 -34.72 -11.52
CA THR A 437 14.04 -34.75 -10.30
C THR A 437 12.70 -34.09 -10.52
N THR A 438 11.67 -34.57 -9.82
CA THR A 438 10.32 -34.03 -9.87
C THR A 438 9.77 -33.77 -8.45
N ASP A 439 9.74 -32.55 -8.04
CA ASP A 439 9.11 -32.14 -6.77
C ASP A 439 7.61 -31.92 -6.98
N LYS A 440 6.81 -32.22 -5.96
CA LYS A 440 5.36 -32.02 -5.95
C LYS A 440 4.95 -31.17 -4.77
N GLU A 441 4.02 -30.26 -4.99
CA GLU A 441 3.48 -29.44 -3.93
C GLU A 441 1.94 -29.39 -4.00
N LEU A 442 1.29 -29.61 -2.86
CA LEU A 442 -0.12 -29.30 -2.63
C LEU A 442 -0.22 -28.10 -1.70
N ARG A 443 -0.90 -27.05 -2.15
CA ARG A 443 -1.07 -25.85 -1.36
C ARG A 443 -2.55 -25.51 -1.22
N ILE A 444 -2.99 -25.22 0.02
CA ILE A 444 -4.34 -24.78 0.31
C ILE A 444 -4.25 -23.42 1.00
N GLN A 445 -4.91 -22.42 0.46
CA GLN A 445 -4.85 -21.05 0.98
C GLN A 445 -6.23 -20.44 1.14
N TYR A 446 -6.49 -19.90 2.33
CA TYR A 446 -7.61 -18.99 2.54
C TYR A 446 -7.15 -17.55 2.54
N GLN A 447 -7.89 -16.71 1.80
CA GLN A 447 -7.65 -15.27 1.74
C GLN A 447 -8.87 -14.51 2.25
N LEU A 448 -8.60 -13.47 3.05
CA LEU A 448 -9.57 -12.47 3.49
C LEU A 448 -9.00 -11.07 3.26
N ILE A 449 -9.80 -10.15 2.68
CA ILE A 449 -9.55 -8.71 2.55
C ILE A 449 -10.65 -7.98 3.32
N PHE A 450 -10.24 -7.09 4.24
CA PHE A 450 -11.15 -6.40 5.15
C PHE A 450 -10.64 -5.04 5.59
#